data_8d2c949f6db3e6dabe35faf2f4337935
#
_entry.id   8d2c949f6db3e6dabe35faf2f4337935
#
_cell.length_a   1.000
_cell.length_b   1.000
_cell.length_c   1.000
_cell.angle_alpha   90.00
_cell.angle_beta   90.00
_cell.angle_gamma   90.00
#
_symmetry.space_group_name_H-M   'P 1'
#
loop_
_entity.id
_entity.type
_entity.pdbx_description
1 polymer ?
#
loop_
_entity_poly.entity_id
_entity_poly.type
_entity_poly.pdbx_seq_one_letter_code
_entity_poly.pdbx_strand_id
1 'polypeptide(L)'
;MQERWFGATGRKVPQIAVEGELDVDGALVLDDLDDEALRSAFDEGRPIVVRASSSEAVVAALKRPEVSSVLVPPDQRKLVDLDLIKLTYGTYSIAACDLVTGHWGVATQSKFLAVGSIVPWAEQHVGAIATQAYANPRYGPEGLALLREGLSAEEVVERLTSADDGRDHRQLGVVDREGRAATFTGSECLDWAGGRTGNGYAAQGNILVSEATVDAMADTFEASAGEPLGERLLTCLDAAQEAGGDSRGQQSAALLVVKKDGGYANLSDVVVDLRVDDHERPLEELRRIYRLHQAIFGETPREEWLTVDDRLARELRDRLRQLGYEGELEEAFVRWAGTENLEERVDGVEAIDPVVLEE
;
A
#
# COMPACT_ATOMS: atom_id res chain seq x y z
N MET A 1 10.67 21.17 18.59
CA MET A 1 10.28 21.97 17.41
C MET A 1 11.35 21.81 16.36
N GLN A 2 10.97 21.45 15.12
CA GLN A 2 11.91 21.40 14.01
C GLN A 2 12.18 22.82 13.51
N GLU A 3 13.42 23.09 13.09
CA GLU A 3 13.86 24.40 12.61
C GLU A 3 14.28 24.34 11.13
N ARG A 4 14.10 25.46 10.42
CA ARG A 4 14.58 25.67 9.04
C ARG A 4 15.46 26.90 8.95
N TRP A 5 16.30 26.95 7.90
CA TRP A 5 17.04 28.15 7.58
C TRP A 5 16.09 29.28 7.15
N PHE A 6 16.31 30.47 7.69
CA PHE A 6 15.54 31.67 7.36
C PHE A 6 16.20 32.38 6.16
N GLY A 7 15.93 31.84 4.98
CA GLY A 7 16.61 32.28 3.75
C GLY A 7 18.14 32.21 3.89
N ALA A 8 18.84 33.14 3.27
CA ALA A 8 20.30 33.27 3.35
C ALA A 8 20.79 34.06 4.56
N THR A 9 19.96 34.31 5.57
CA THR A 9 20.30 35.18 6.72
C THR A 9 21.27 34.52 7.73
N GLY A 10 21.53 33.22 7.62
CA GLY A 10 22.31 32.49 8.62
C GLY A 10 21.57 32.21 9.94
N ARG A 11 20.32 32.56 10.04
CA ARG A 11 19.42 32.31 11.20
C ARG A 11 18.55 31.09 10.93
N LYS A 12 18.27 30.30 11.96
CA LYS A 12 17.26 29.25 11.94
C LYS A 12 16.00 29.73 12.68
N VAL A 13 14.86 29.31 12.19
CA VAL A 13 13.54 29.63 12.77
C VAL A 13 12.70 28.37 12.90
N PRO A 14 11.69 28.33 13.82
CA PRO A 14 10.73 27.25 13.89
C PRO A 14 10.04 27.06 12.54
N GLN A 15 9.77 25.82 12.15
CA GLN A 15 8.99 25.52 10.93
C GLN A 15 7.58 26.10 10.99
N ILE A 16 6.99 26.15 12.19
CA ILE A 16 5.67 26.72 12.43
C ILE A 16 5.81 27.68 13.62
N ALA A 17 5.26 28.89 13.50
CA ALA A 17 5.22 29.88 14.56
C ALA A 17 3.84 30.57 14.61
N VAL A 18 3.47 31.10 15.77
CA VAL A 18 2.26 31.93 15.88
C VAL A 18 2.55 33.31 15.28
N GLU A 19 1.60 33.86 14.58
CA GLU A 19 1.69 35.23 14.01
C GLU A 19 1.94 36.23 15.16
N GLY A 20 2.98 37.06 14.96
CA GLY A 20 3.45 38.02 15.98
C GLY A 20 4.52 37.47 16.95
N GLU A 21 4.79 36.16 16.98
CA GLU A 21 5.86 35.56 17.80
C GLU A 21 7.17 35.33 17.03
N LEU A 22 7.12 35.36 15.69
CA LEU A 22 8.29 35.31 14.82
C LEU A 22 8.56 36.67 14.19
N ASP A 23 9.80 37.14 14.33
CA ASP A 23 10.28 38.29 13.59
C ASP A 23 10.49 37.91 12.13
N VAL A 24 9.72 38.53 11.23
CA VAL A 24 9.68 38.26 9.78
C VAL A 24 10.28 39.41 8.97
N ASP A 25 11.03 40.30 9.59
CA ASP A 25 11.66 41.44 8.89
C ASP A 25 12.55 40.94 7.73
N GLY A 26 12.32 41.56 6.57
CA GLY A 26 12.99 41.19 5.32
C GLY A 26 12.45 39.94 4.63
N ALA A 27 11.51 39.22 5.23
CA ALA A 27 10.87 38.06 4.57
C ALA A 27 9.83 38.47 3.52
N LEU A 28 9.63 37.59 2.53
CA LEU A 28 8.42 37.59 1.73
C LEU A 28 7.35 36.85 2.53
N VAL A 29 6.25 37.52 2.85
CA VAL A 29 5.10 36.91 3.53
C VAL A 29 3.98 36.73 2.52
N LEU A 30 3.51 35.50 2.37
CA LEU A 30 2.47 35.08 1.43
C LEU A 30 1.26 34.53 2.19
N ASP A 31 0.07 34.82 1.68
CA ASP A 31 -1.18 34.22 2.17
C ASP A 31 -1.54 32.93 1.39
N ASP A 32 -1.00 32.79 0.17
CA ASP A 32 -1.17 31.61 -0.70
C ASP A 32 0.16 31.17 -1.31
N LEU A 33 0.23 29.94 -1.79
CA LEU A 33 1.42 29.40 -2.47
C LEU A 33 1.47 29.87 -3.92
N ASP A 34 2.25 30.92 -4.19
CA ASP A 34 2.53 31.45 -5.53
C ASP A 34 3.90 30.94 -5.99
N ASP A 35 3.91 30.07 -7.00
CA ASP A 35 5.12 29.41 -7.51
C ASP A 35 6.15 30.39 -8.09
N GLU A 36 5.73 31.48 -8.70
CA GLU A 36 6.63 32.47 -9.29
C GLU A 36 7.27 33.32 -8.18
N ALA A 37 6.47 33.77 -7.23
CA ALA A 37 6.95 34.53 -6.07
C ALA A 37 7.88 33.71 -5.18
N LEU A 38 7.55 32.40 -4.96
CA LEU A 38 8.39 31.49 -4.20
C LEU A 38 9.77 31.31 -4.84
N ARG A 39 9.82 31.05 -6.17
CA ARG A 39 11.09 30.86 -6.89
C ARG A 39 11.93 32.12 -6.90
N SER A 40 11.34 33.27 -7.23
CA SER A 40 12.06 34.55 -7.28
C SER A 40 12.69 34.91 -5.93
N ALA A 41 11.93 34.80 -4.84
CA ALA A 41 12.46 35.11 -3.50
C ALA A 41 13.50 34.10 -3.03
N PHE A 42 13.34 32.82 -3.38
CA PHE A 42 14.32 31.77 -3.06
C PHE A 42 15.66 32.00 -3.77
N ASP A 43 15.63 32.33 -5.06
CA ASP A 43 16.83 32.62 -5.86
C ASP A 43 17.56 33.88 -5.35
N GLU A 44 16.84 34.84 -4.79
CA GLU A 44 17.39 36.04 -4.14
C GLU A 44 17.94 35.74 -2.72
N GLY A 45 17.76 34.50 -2.20
CA GLY A 45 18.11 34.13 -0.83
C GLY A 45 17.22 34.79 0.24
N ARG A 46 16.11 35.35 -0.15
CA ARG A 46 15.13 36.03 0.73
C ARG A 46 14.35 35.00 1.54
N PRO A 47 14.16 35.22 2.87
CA PRO A 47 13.30 34.35 3.66
C PRO A 47 11.85 34.36 3.12
N ILE A 48 11.21 33.19 3.11
CA ILE A 48 9.82 33.06 2.68
C ILE A 48 8.99 32.51 3.82
N VAL A 49 7.92 33.20 4.15
CA VAL A 49 6.99 32.84 5.20
C VAL A 49 5.57 32.77 4.64
N VAL A 50 4.85 31.72 4.93
CA VAL A 50 3.48 31.51 4.44
C VAL A 50 2.51 31.52 5.62
N ARG A 51 1.38 32.23 5.50
CA ARG A 51 0.30 32.16 6.48
C ARG A 51 -0.60 30.97 6.21
N ALA A 52 -0.97 30.25 7.25
CA ALA A 52 -1.86 29.10 7.16
C ALA A 52 -2.73 28.97 8.39
N SER A 53 -4.03 28.71 8.19
CA SER A 53 -5.02 28.58 9.27
C SER A 53 -5.56 27.18 9.46
N SER A 54 -5.08 26.20 8.68
CA SER A 54 -5.43 24.77 8.80
C SER A 54 -4.21 23.88 8.73
N SER A 55 -4.32 22.65 9.21
CA SER A 55 -3.26 21.63 9.15
C SER A 55 -2.83 21.36 7.71
N GLU A 56 -3.77 21.29 6.76
CA GLU A 56 -3.52 21.02 5.36
C GLU A 56 -2.68 22.15 4.73
N ALA A 57 -3.06 23.41 4.99
CA ALA A 57 -2.34 24.58 4.49
C ALA A 57 -0.92 24.64 5.07
N VAL A 58 -0.75 24.32 6.38
CA VAL A 58 0.58 24.22 7.02
C VAL A 58 1.43 23.16 6.34
N VAL A 59 0.88 21.96 6.11
CA VAL A 59 1.60 20.87 5.45
C VAL A 59 1.93 21.22 4.00
N ALA A 60 0.99 21.81 3.25
CA ALA A 60 1.23 22.23 1.89
C ALA A 60 2.37 23.24 1.78
N ALA A 61 2.40 24.23 2.68
CA ALA A 61 3.48 25.21 2.72
C ALA A 61 4.82 24.58 3.12
N LEU A 62 4.84 23.67 4.10
CA LEU A 62 6.06 23.02 4.54
C LEU A 62 6.60 21.94 3.58
N LYS A 63 5.80 21.44 2.63
CA LYS A 63 6.28 20.62 1.51
C LYS A 63 7.16 21.42 0.53
N ARG A 64 7.07 22.73 0.53
CA ARG A 64 7.87 23.60 -0.32
C ARG A 64 9.25 23.83 0.33
N PRO A 65 10.35 23.41 -0.30
CA PRO A 65 11.71 23.61 0.23
C PRO A 65 12.09 25.09 0.35
N GLU A 66 11.46 25.96 -0.45
CA GLU A 66 11.65 27.39 -0.46
C GLU A 66 11.10 28.08 0.81
N VAL A 67 10.08 27.49 1.45
CA VAL A 67 9.41 28.07 2.61
C VAL A 67 10.26 27.89 3.87
N SER A 68 10.60 28.99 4.51
CA SER A 68 11.40 29.04 5.73
C SER A 68 10.58 28.78 6.99
N SER A 69 9.35 29.30 7.06
CA SER A 69 8.44 29.12 8.20
C SER A 69 6.98 29.32 7.77
N VAL A 70 6.07 28.76 8.55
CA VAL A 70 4.62 28.97 8.41
C VAL A 70 4.13 29.73 9.64
N LEU A 71 3.35 30.78 9.43
CA LEU A 71 2.67 31.53 10.48
C LEU A 71 1.23 31.05 10.60
N VAL A 72 0.85 30.72 11.81
CA VAL A 72 -0.53 30.36 12.15
C VAL A 72 -1.18 31.47 12.97
N PRO A 73 -2.49 31.73 12.81
CA PRO A 73 -3.20 32.72 13.58
C PRO A 73 -3.17 32.37 15.10
N PRO A 74 -3.24 33.35 16.01
CA PRO A 74 -3.21 33.11 17.44
C PRO A 74 -4.32 32.18 17.97
N ASP A 75 -5.49 32.19 17.35
CA ASP A 75 -6.62 31.29 17.67
C ASP A 75 -6.40 29.84 17.16
N GLN A 76 -5.43 29.63 16.26
CA GLN A 76 -4.99 28.33 15.77
C GLN A 76 -3.63 27.90 16.37
N ARG A 77 -3.24 28.42 17.52
CA ARG A 77 -1.96 28.14 18.19
C ARG A 77 -1.65 26.63 18.33
N LYS A 78 -2.67 25.78 18.45
CA LYS A 78 -2.53 24.32 18.46
C LYS A 78 -1.77 23.76 17.26
N LEU A 79 -1.78 24.47 16.11
CA LEU A 79 -1.05 24.07 14.91
C LEU A 79 0.48 24.22 15.04
N VAL A 80 1.00 24.93 16.05
CA VAL A 80 2.45 25.00 16.31
C VAL A 80 3.00 23.68 16.81
N ASP A 81 2.17 22.90 17.52
CA ASP A 81 2.53 21.60 18.05
C ASP A 81 2.18 20.44 17.09
N LEU A 82 1.86 20.79 15.82
CA LEU A 82 1.64 19.80 14.77
C LEU A 82 2.86 18.88 14.66
N ASP A 83 2.63 17.62 14.95
CA ASP A 83 3.60 16.57 14.66
C ASP A 83 3.56 16.28 13.15
N LEU A 84 4.41 16.99 12.41
CA LEU A 84 4.48 16.88 10.96
C LEU A 84 4.75 15.44 10.49
N ILE A 85 5.35 14.61 11.34
CA ILE A 85 5.56 13.19 11.05
C ILE A 85 4.19 12.50 11.01
N LYS A 86 3.29 12.80 11.96
CA LYS A 86 1.92 12.22 11.96
C LYS A 86 1.10 12.59 10.73
N LEU A 87 1.41 13.73 10.10
CA LEU A 87 0.69 14.27 8.95
C LEU A 87 1.24 13.79 7.59
N THR A 88 2.28 12.95 7.57
CA THR A 88 2.92 12.51 6.32
C THR A 88 2.58 11.07 5.91
N TYR A 89 1.72 10.36 6.65
CA TYR A 89 1.38 8.97 6.40
C TYR A 89 0.06 8.81 5.64
N GLY A 90 0.06 9.04 4.32
CA GLY A 90 -1.06 8.68 3.45
C GLY A 90 -0.92 7.24 2.97
N THR A 91 -2.04 6.56 2.84
CA THR A 91 -2.08 5.15 2.46
C THR A 91 -3.48 4.79 2.02
N TYR A 92 -3.62 3.89 1.06
CA TYR A 92 -4.87 3.18 0.84
C TYR A 92 -4.64 1.67 0.91
N SER A 93 -5.65 0.98 1.39
CA SER A 93 -5.61 -0.47 1.58
C SER A 93 -6.99 -1.09 1.52
N ILE A 94 -7.01 -2.39 1.27
CA ILE A 94 -8.20 -3.23 1.35
C ILE A 94 -7.85 -4.48 2.14
N ALA A 95 -8.61 -4.76 3.21
CA ALA A 95 -8.64 -6.04 3.89
C ALA A 95 -9.83 -6.83 3.37
N ALA A 96 -9.66 -8.11 3.05
CA ALA A 96 -10.74 -8.89 2.46
C ALA A 96 -10.65 -10.39 2.77
N CYS A 97 -11.76 -11.09 2.50
CA CYS A 97 -11.81 -12.55 2.50
C CYS A 97 -12.59 -13.08 1.29
N ASP A 98 -12.31 -14.32 0.98
CA ASP A 98 -13.14 -15.19 0.13
C ASP A 98 -13.50 -16.43 0.93
N LEU A 99 -14.74 -16.47 1.40
CA LEU A 99 -15.25 -17.57 2.23
C LEU A 99 -15.45 -18.87 1.44
N VAL A 100 -15.58 -18.77 0.10
CA VAL A 100 -15.75 -19.96 -0.75
C VAL A 100 -14.45 -20.72 -0.85
N THR A 101 -13.35 -20.00 -1.06
CA THR A 101 -12.01 -20.58 -1.23
C THR A 101 -11.21 -20.66 0.09
N GLY A 102 -11.71 -20.01 1.16
CA GLY A 102 -11.09 -19.98 2.48
C GLY A 102 -9.82 -19.14 2.56
N HIS A 103 -9.78 -18.02 1.81
CA HIS A 103 -8.67 -17.07 1.82
C HIS A 103 -9.01 -15.80 2.58
N TRP A 104 -8.01 -15.24 3.29
CA TRP A 104 -8.02 -13.90 3.87
C TRP A 104 -6.80 -13.14 3.37
N GLY A 105 -6.92 -11.83 3.18
CA GLY A 105 -5.77 -11.07 2.69
C GLY A 105 -5.92 -9.57 2.86
N VAL A 106 -4.80 -8.89 2.65
CA VAL A 106 -4.69 -7.43 2.68
C VAL A 106 -3.78 -6.98 1.56
N ALA A 107 -4.21 -5.97 0.81
CA ALA A 107 -3.35 -5.26 -0.11
C ALA A 107 -3.28 -3.77 0.26
N THR A 108 -2.13 -3.14 0.03
CA THR A 108 -1.88 -1.75 0.41
C THR A 108 -0.86 -1.08 -0.50
N GLN A 109 -1.01 0.24 -0.67
CA GLN A 109 -0.03 1.11 -1.33
C GLN A 109 0.09 2.42 -0.55
N SER A 110 1.29 3.01 -0.56
CA SER A 110 1.57 4.27 0.13
C SER A 110 2.73 5.03 -0.48
N LYS A 111 2.73 6.35 -0.33
CA LYS A 111 3.93 7.19 -0.44
C LYS A 111 4.71 7.15 0.88
N PHE A 112 5.09 5.94 1.29
CA PHE A 112 5.83 5.65 2.52
C PHE A 112 6.75 4.44 2.28
N LEU A 113 7.92 4.40 2.93
CA LEU A 113 8.87 3.29 2.81
C LEU A 113 8.32 2.03 3.49
N ALA A 114 8.38 0.89 2.80
CA ALA A 114 8.10 -0.44 3.35
C ALA A 114 6.74 -0.57 4.05
N VAL A 115 5.66 -0.03 3.44
CA VAL A 115 4.30 -0.06 3.99
C VAL A 115 3.83 -1.46 4.36
N GLY A 116 4.30 -2.48 3.65
CA GLY A 116 3.99 -3.88 3.89
C GLY A 116 4.48 -4.44 5.22
N SER A 117 5.41 -3.74 5.90
CA SER A 117 5.89 -4.15 7.22
C SER A 117 4.98 -3.69 8.37
N ILE A 118 4.00 -2.83 8.09
CA ILE A 118 3.18 -2.17 9.10
C ILE A 118 1.69 -2.45 8.92
N VAL A 119 1.19 -2.29 7.68
CA VAL A 119 -0.24 -2.23 7.39
C VAL A 119 -0.93 -3.60 7.39
N PRO A 120 -0.44 -4.64 6.67
CA PRO A 120 -1.19 -5.88 6.45
C PRO A 120 -1.02 -6.89 7.57
N TRP A 121 -2.14 -7.44 8.03
CA TRP A 121 -2.22 -8.52 8.99
C TRP A 121 -3.36 -9.46 8.60
N ALA A 122 -3.10 -10.75 8.55
CA ALA A 122 -4.13 -11.74 8.24
C ALA A 122 -3.82 -13.08 8.91
N GLU A 123 -4.87 -13.79 9.28
CA GLU A 123 -4.78 -15.15 9.81
C GLU A 123 -5.95 -15.99 9.26
N GLN A 124 -5.62 -17.17 8.78
CA GLN A 124 -6.58 -18.08 8.17
C GLN A 124 -7.70 -18.45 9.16
N HIS A 125 -8.97 -18.47 8.69
CA HIS A 125 -10.18 -18.70 9.48
C HIS A 125 -10.37 -17.78 10.70
N VAL A 126 -9.61 -16.69 10.79
CA VAL A 126 -9.72 -15.67 11.84
C VAL A 126 -10.13 -14.33 11.27
N GLY A 127 -9.36 -13.79 10.32
CA GLY A 127 -9.70 -12.52 9.69
C GLY A 127 -8.51 -11.82 9.04
N ALA A 128 -8.78 -10.60 8.56
CA ALA A 128 -7.80 -9.70 7.94
C ALA A 128 -7.93 -8.29 8.51
N ILE A 129 -6.79 -7.63 8.73
CA ILE A 129 -6.71 -6.29 9.34
C ILE A 129 -5.71 -5.45 8.58
N ALA A 130 -6.12 -4.20 8.26
CA ALA A 130 -5.23 -3.17 7.75
C ALA A 130 -5.19 -2.00 8.74
N THR A 131 -4.01 -1.70 9.32
CA THR A 131 -3.81 -0.55 10.22
C THR A 131 -2.90 0.48 9.57
N GLN A 132 -3.33 1.73 9.46
CA GLN A 132 -2.67 2.76 8.69
C GLN A 132 -2.90 4.19 9.22
N ALA A 133 -2.59 5.23 8.43
CA ALA A 133 -2.43 6.62 8.83
C ALA A 133 -1.24 6.75 9.81
N TYR A 134 -1.35 7.45 10.93
CA TYR A 134 -0.35 7.29 11.99
C TYR A 134 -0.58 5.93 12.67
N ALA A 135 -0.17 4.87 11.97
CA ALA A 135 -0.53 3.50 12.31
C ALA A 135 -0.17 3.11 13.74
N ASN A 136 -1.03 2.33 14.38
CA ASN A 136 -0.69 1.58 15.57
C ASN A 136 -0.47 0.10 15.17
N PRO A 137 0.79 -0.37 14.97
CA PRO A 137 1.04 -1.74 14.53
C PRO A 137 0.53 -2.82 15.49
N ARG A 138 0.25 -2.47 16.76
CA ARG A 138 -0.34 -3.39 17.73
C ARG A 138 -1.77 -3.79 17.38
N TYR A 139 -2.48 -2.94 16.61
CA TYR A 139 -3.85 -3.26 16.17
C TYR A 139 -3.92 -4.55 15.34
N GLY A 140 -2.86 -4.90 14.61
CA GLY A 140 -2.78 -6.16 13.87
C GLY A 140 -2.86 -7.39 14.77
N PRO A 141 -1.83 -7.68 15.59
CA PRO A 141 -1.82 -8.87 16.44
C PRO A 141 -2.89 -8.85 17.54
N GLU A 142 -3.20 -7.69 18.14
CA GLU A 142 -4.24 -7.57 19.17
C GLU A 142 -5.63 -7.79 18.56
N GLY A 143 -5.90 -7.22 17.37
CA GLY A 143 -7.15 -7.41 16.67
C GLY A 143 -7.36 -8.85 16.20
N LEU A 144 -6.32 -9.51 15.66
CA LEU A 144 -6.39 -10.93 15.33
C LEU A 144 -6.65 -11.80 16.58
N ALA A 145 -6.09 -11.43 17.74
CA ALA A 145 -6.39 -12.11 18.99
C ALA A 145 -7.88 -11.98 19.37
N LEU A 146 -8.44 -10.80 19.28
CA LEU A 146 -9.87 -10.55 19.56
C LEU A 146 -10.79 -11.28 18.56
N LEU A 147 -10.44 -11.27 17.26
CA LEU A 147 -11.17 -12.05 16.25
C LEU A 147 -11.12 -13.56 16.54
N ARG A 148 -10.01 -14.06 17.03
CA ARG A 148 -9.83 -15.48 17.41
C ARG A 148 -10.69 -15.84 18.62
N GLU A 149 -10.93 -14.90 19.53
CA GLU A 149 -11.89 -15.03 20.64
C GLU A 149 -13.35 -15.01 20.17
N GLY A 150 -13.61 -14.63 18.92
CA GLY A 150 -14.94 -14.67 18.30
C GLY A 150 -15.66 -13.30 18.24
N LEU A 151 -14.96 -12.20 18.54
CA LEU A 151 -15.53 -10.86 18.36
C LEU A 151 -15.78 -10.59 16.87
N SER A 152 -16.82 -9.81 16.58
CA SER A 152 -17.10 -9.30 15.25
C SER A 152 -16.12 -8.20 14.84
N ALA A 153 -16.02 -7.90 13.56
CA ALA A 153 -15.20 -6.82 13.04
C ALA A 153 -15.50 -5.46 13.72
N GLU A 154 -16.78 -5.15 13.94
CA GLU A 154 -17.20 -3.93 14.66
C GLU A 154 -16.73 -3.91 16.11
N GLU A 155 -16.91 -5.00 16.86
CA GLU A 155 -16.47 -5.10 18.25
C GLU A 155 -14.96 -4.98 18.39
N VAL A 156 -14.20 -5.53 17.41
CA VAL A 156 -12.73 -5.39 17.36
C VAL A 156 -12.33 -3.93 17.15
N VAL A 157 -12.94 -3.26 16.15
CA VAL A 157 -12.68 -1.84 15.89
C VAL A 157 -12.97 -1.01 17.14
N GLU A 158 -14.13 -1.19 17.78
CA GLU A 158 -14.51 -0.47 19.00
C GLU A 158 -13.52 -0.75 20.13
N ARG A 159 -13.15 -1.99 20.37
CA ARG A 159 -12.25 -2.38 21.44
C ARG A 159 -10.85 -1.78 21.28
N LEU A 160 -10.28 -1.84 20.07
CA LEU A 160 -8.94 -1.33 19.80
C LEU A 160 -8.90 0.21 19.88
N THR A 161 -9.89 0.88 19.29
CA THR A 161 -9.90 2.35 19.24
C THR A 161 -10.27 2.99 20.58
N SER A 162 -11.18 2.38 21.35
CA SER A 162 -11.54 2.89 22.69
C SER A 162 -10.39 2.82 23.69
N ALA A 163 -9.44 1.91 23.50
CA ALA A 163 -8.27 1.73 24.35
C ALA A 163 -7.04 2.55 23.91
N ASP A 164 -7.10 3.26 22.78
CA ASP A 164 -6.00 4.06 22.24
C ASP A 164 -6.30 5.57 22.35
N ASP A 165 -5.60 6.27 23.21
CA ASP A 165 -5.69 7.74 23.36
C ASP A 165 -5.31 8.47 22.06
N GLY A 166 -4.55 7.82 21.16
CA GLY A 166 -4.16 8.35 19.86
C GLY A 166 -5.10 8.00 18.70
N ARG A 167 -6.28 7.42 18.98
CA ARG A 167 -7.22 6.93 17.95
C ARG A 167 -7.59 7.93 16.88
N ASP A 168 -7.63 9.23 17.23
CA ASP A 168 -8.02 10.28 16.29
C ASP A 168 -7.05 10.40 15.09
N HIS A 169 -5.85 9.84 15.19
CA HIS A 169 -4.86 9.76 14.10
C HIS A 169 -4.77 8.39 13.44
N ARG A 170 -5.60 7.40 13.82
CA ARG A 170 -5.55 6.04 13.29
C ARG A 170 -6.55 5.83 12.18
N GLN A 171 -6.24 4.89 11.29
CA GLN A 171 -7.19 4.35 10.36
C GLN A 171 -7.08 2.82 10.35
N LEU A 172 -8.21 2.13 10.38
CA LEU A 172 -8.28 0.69 10.57
C LEU A 172 -9.37 0.10 9.69
N GLY A 173 -9.09 -1.02 9.04
CA GLY A 173 -10.06 -1.88 8.37
C GLY A 173 -9.94 -3.29 8.89
N VAL A 174 -11.07 -3.93 9.19
CA VAL A 174 -11.16 -5.28 9.75
C VAL A 174 -12.20 -6.10 8.98
N VAL A 175 -11.85 -7.35 8.67
CA VAL A 175 -12.79 -8.36 8.17
C VAL A 175 -12.68 -9.60 9.06
N ASP A 176 -13.79 -10.07 9.58
CA ASP A 176 -13.84 -11.24 10.46
C ASP A 176 -14.01 -12.57 9.68
N ARG A 177 -14.06 -13.67 10.43
CA ARG A 177 -14.20 -15.02 9.85
C ARG A 177 -15.52 -15.28 9.11
N GLU A 178 -16.56 -14.52 9.41
CA GLU A 178 -17.85 -14.58 8.74
C GLU A 178 -17.97 -13.61 7.56
N GLY A 179 -16.92 -12.85 7.25
CA GLY A 179 -16.89 -11.85 6.18
C GLY A 179 -17.60 -10.54 6.55
N ARG A 180 -17.95 -10.33 7.84
CA ARG A 180 -18.43 -9.03 8.30
C ARG A 180 -17.25 -8.08 8.35
N ALA A 181 -17.46 -6.83 7.97
CA ALA A 181 -16.40 -5.86 7.82
C ALA A 181 -16.71 -4.56 8.57
N ALA A 182 -15.68 -3.93 9.11
CA ALA A 182 -15.76 -2.62 9.74
C ALA A 182 -14.56 -1.77 9.40
N THR A 183 -14.74 -0.45 9.31
CA THR A 183 -13.64 0.50 9.18
C THR A 183 -13.75 1.58 10.24
N PHE A 184 -12.61 2.19 10.56
CA PHE A 184 -12.49 3.35 11.42
C PHE A 184 -11.52 4.35 10.79
N THR A 185 -11.94 5.62 10.73
CA THR A 185 -11.10 6.74 10.31
C THR A 185 -11.15 7.79 11.41
N GLY A 186 -10.03 8.02 12.06
CA GLY A 186 -9.92 9.01 13.14
C GLY A 186 -10.08 10.44 12.64
N SER A 187 -10.60 11.32 13.49
CA SER A 187 -10.96 12.71 13.15
C SER A 187 -9.77 13.59 12.75
N GLU A 188 -8.55 13.17 13.05
CA GLU A 188 -7.31 13.87 12.70
C GLU A 188 -6.58 13.20 11.50
N CYS A 189 -7.21 12.23 10.83
CA CYS A 189 -6.72 11.75 9.54
C CYS A 189 -6.88 12.84 8.49
N LEU A 190 -5.83 13.07 7.68
CA LEU A 190 -5.85 14.14 6.70
C LEU A 190 -6.69 13.77 5.47
N ASP A 191 -7.39 14.78 4.97
CA ASP A 191 -8.28 14.68 3.83
C ASP A 191 -7.55 14.45 2.48
N TRP A 192 -8.17 13.79 1.55
CA TRP A 192 -9.42 13.07 1.78
C TRP A 192 -9.11 11.78 2.57
N ALA A 193 -9.92 11.47 3.59
CA ALA A 193 -9.79 10.25 4.39
C ALA A 193 -11.17 9.65 4.66
N GLY A 194 -11.27 8.33 4.51
CA GLY A 194 -12.52 7.61 4.74
C GLY A 194 -12.39 6.13 4.43
N GLY A 195 -13.51 5.42 4.51
CA GLY A 195 -13.58 4.00 4.21
C GLY A 195 -14.96 3.54 3.77
N ARG A 196 -15.01 2.40 3.08
CA ARG A 196 -16.21 1.72 2.64
C ARG A 196 -16.10 0.23 2.95
N THR A 197 -17.18 -0.36 3.44
CA THR A 197 -17.28 -1.78 3.73
C THR A 197 -18.35 -2.46 2.90
N GLY A 198 -18.19 -3.74 2.66
CA GLY A 198 -19.18 -4.58 2.03
C GLY A 198 -19.02 -6.03 2.48
N ASN A 199 -19.65 -6.95 1.76
CA ASN A 199 -19.57 -8.36 2.08
C ASN A 199 -18.13 -8.88 1.79
N GLY A 200 -17.42 -9.23 2.84
CA GLY A 200 -16.07 -9.78 2.75
C GLY A 200 -14.96 -8.76 2.51
N TYR A 201 -15.18 -7.44 2.64
CA TYR A 201 -14.12 -6.46 2.50
C TYR A 201 -14.31 -5.20 3.33
N ALA A 202 -13.18 -4.57 3.68
CA ALA A 202 -13.03 -3.23 4.22
C ALA A 202 -11.97 -2.48 3.42
N ALA A 203 -12.37 -1.44 2.69
CA ALA A 203 -11.51 -0.55 1.92
C ALA A 203 -11.42 0.81 2.62
N GLN A 204 -10.22 1.37 2.75
CA GLN A 204 -9.99 2.64 3.42
C GLN A 204 -8.75 3.35 2.88
N GLY A 205 -8.71 4.66 3.10
CA GLY A 205 -7.55 5.45 2.76
C GLY A 205 -7.54 6.83 3.42
N ASN A 206 -6.39 7.46 3.42
CA ASN A 206 -6.17 8.82 3.94
C ASN A 206 -5.11 9.54 3.10
N ILE A 207 -5.15 10.87 3.09
CA ILE A 207 -4.36 11.73 2.19
C ILE A 207 -4.57 11.32 0.73
N LEU A 208 -5.76 10.96 0.37
CA LEU A 208 -6.12 10.57 -0.99
C LEU A 208 -6.45 11.78 -1.85
N VAL A 209 -6.40 11.60 -3.17
CA VAL A 209 -6.85 12.63 -4.11
C VAL A 209 -8.34 12.91 -3.91
N SER A 210 -9.16 11.86 -3.70
CA SER A 210 -10.60 11.97 -3.43
C SER A 210 -11.18 10.64 -2.90
N GLU A 211 -12.46 10.67 -2.53
CA GLU A 211 -13.28 9.51 -2.20
C GLU A 211 -13.30 8.43 -3.28
N ALA A 212 -13.22 8.84 -4.55
CA ALA A 212 -13.23 7.94 -5.70
C ALA A 212 -12.16 6.82 -5.61
N THR A 213 -11.05 7.07 -4.91
CA THR A 213 -10.00 6.05 -4.67
C THR A 213 -10.51 4.87 -3.86
N VAL A 214 -11.29 5.13 -2.81
CA VAL A 214 -11.89 4.08 -1.97
C VAL A 214 -13.06 3.42 -2.68
N ASP A 215 -13.89 4.19 -3.37
CA ASP A 215 -15.01 3.67 -4.15
C ASP A 215 -14.53 2.74 -5.27
N ALA A 216 -13.45 3.11 -5.98
CA ALA A 216 -12.87 2.27 -7.02
C ALA A 216 -12.40 0.91 -6.48
N MET A 217 -11.77 0.86 -5.29
CA MET A 217 -11.41 -0.41 -4.64
C MET A 217 -12.65 -1.27 -4.34
N ALA A 218 -13.67 -0.66 -3.74
CA ALA A 218 -14.89 -1.34 -3.34
C ALA A 218 -15.66 -1.91 -4.55
N ASP A 219 -15.90 -1.07 -5.56
CA ASP A 219 -16.62 -1.46 -6.78
C ASP A 219 -15.86 -2.56 -7.55
N THR A 220 -14.53 -2.46 -7.62
CA THR A 220 -13.69 -3.47 -8.26
C THR A 220 -13.73 -4.79 -7.51
N PHE A 221 -13.69 -4.76 -6.17
CA PHE A 221 -13.77 -5.97 -5.36
C PHE A 221 -15.12 -6.69 -5.55
N GLU A 222 -16.22 -5.92 -5.59
CA GLU A 222 -17.56 -6.46 -5.83
C GLU A 222 -17.70 -7.03 -7.25
N ALA A 223 -17.12 -6.37 -8.26
CA ALA A 223 -17.20 -6.79 -9.65
C ALA A 223 -16.33 -8.02 -9.99
N SER A 224 -15.27 -8.28 -9.22
CA SER A 224 -14.32 -9.38 -9.47
C SER A 224 -14.63 -10.67 -8.70
N ALA A 225 -15.87 -10.85 -8.26
CA ALA A 225 -16.29 -12.06 -7.54
C ALA A 225 -16.03 -13.33 -8.38
N GLY A 226 -15.37 -14.31 -7.77
CA GLY A 226 -15.00 -15.58 -8.42
C GLY A 226 -13.54 -15.65 -8.90
N GLU A 227 -12.86 -14.51 -9.02
CA GLU A 227 -11.42 -14.49 -9.29
C GLU A 227 -10.62 -14.82 -8.02
N PRO A 228 -9.37 -15.31 -8.14
CA PRO A 228 -8.49 -15.55 -7.00
C PRO A 228 -8.31 -14.29 -6.13
N LEU A 229 -8.35 -14.45 -4.79
CA LEU A 229 -8.32 -13.30 -3.87
C LEU A 229 -7.10 -12.39 -4.08
N GLY A 230 -5.91 -12.95 -4.34
CA GLY A 230 -4.70 -12.16 -4.58
C GLY A 230 -4.83 -11.26 -5.81
N GLU A 231 -5.39 -11.78 -6.92
CA GLU A 231 -5.65 -11.01 -8.15
C GLU A 231 -6.68 -9.91 -7.91
N ARG A 232 -7.78 -10.23 -7.23
CA ARG A 232 -8.82 -9.25 -6.87
C ARG A 232 -8.24 -8.09 -6.07
N LEU A 233 -7.42 -8.38 -5.06
CA LEU A 233 -6.79 -7.38 -4.21
C LEU A 233 -5.82 -6.46 -4.99
N LEU A 234 -5.03 -7.02 -5.90
CA LEU A 234 -4.15 -6.24 -6.77
C LEU A 234 -4.94 -5.36 -7.73
N THR A 235 -6.00 -5.90 -8.34
CA THR A 235 -6.87 -5.14 -9.25
C THR A 235 -7.58 -3.99 -8.51
N CYS A 236 -7.94 -4.17 -7.25
CA CYS A 236 -8.44 -3.08 -6.40
C CYS A 236 -7.40 -1.96 -6.21
N LEU A 237 -6.12 -2.30 -5.97
CA LEU A 237 -5.07 -1.28 -5.84
C LEU A 237 -4.82 -0.53 -7.15
N ASP A 238 -4.87 -1.23 -8.31
CA ASP A 238 -4.72 -0.57 -9.62
C ASP A 238 -5.87 0.40 -9.87
N ALA A 239 -7.12 -0.03 -9.64
CA ALA A 239 -8.30 0.82 -9.77
C ALA A 239 -8.23 2.05 -8.84
N ALA A 240 -7.76 1.87 -7.61
CA ALA A 240 -7.52 2.96 -6.66
C ALA A 240 -6.48 3.95 -7.20
N GLN A 241 -5.39 3.45 -7.77
CA GLN A 241 -4.33 4.29 -8.33
C GLN A 241 -4.83 5.06 -9.57
N GLU A 242 -5.61 4.43 -10.43
CA GLU A 242 -6.25 5.08 -11.59
C GLU A 242 -7.24 6.17 -11.17
N ALA A 243 -7.95 5.99 -10.05
CA ALA A 243 -8.84 6.98 -9.46
C ALA A 243 -8.11 8.12 -8.72
N GLY A 244 -6.77 8.11 -8.70
CA GLY A 244 -5.93 9.17 -8.15
C GLY A 244 -4.99 8.72 -7.02
N GLY A 245 -5.34 7.71 -6.24
CA GLY A 245 -4.48 7.14 -5.21
C GLY A 245 -4.10 8.10 -4.08
N ASP A 246 -2.92 7.89 -3.52
CA ASP A 246 -2.29 8.78 -2.53
C ASP A 246 -1.89 10.10 -3.20
N SER A 247 -2.39 11.23 -2.69
CA SER A 247 -2.17 12.56 -3.30
C SER A 247 -0.69 12.99 -3.37
N ARG A 248 0.18 12.31 -2.66
CA ARG A 248 1.64 12.54 -2.66
C ARG A 248 2.37 11.68 -3.69
N GLY A 249 1.71 10.69 -4.29
CA GLY A 249 2.26 9.73 -5.24
C GLY A 249 2.47 8.34 -4.65
N GLN A 250 3.44 7.59 -5.19
CA GLN A 250 3.69 6.19 -4.86
C GLN A 250 5.10 5.99 -4.31
N GLN A 251 5.32 4.96 -3.46
CA GLN A 251 6.65 4.55 -3.01
C GLN A 251 6.73 3.05 -2.69
N SER A 252 5.75 2.48 -2.01
CA SER A 252 5.76 1.07 -1.65
C SER A 252 4.38 0.45 -1.78
N ALA A 253 4.32 -0.87 -1.93
CA ALA A 253 3.08 -1.64 -1.99
C ALA A 253 3.29 -3.05 -1.43
N ALA A 254 2.21 -3.69 -0.97
CA ALA A 254 2.29 -5.05 -0.45
C ALA A 254 0.99 -5.81 -0.68
N LEU A 255 1.13 -7.13 -0.77
CA LEU A 255 0.04 -8.12 -0.83
C LEU A 255 0.33 -9.24 0.15
N LEU A 256 -0.57 -9.46 1.09
CA LEU A 256 -0.59 -10.61 2.00
C LEU A 256 -1.85 -11.42 1.75
N VAL A 257 -1.72 -12.71 1.49
CA VAL A 257 -2.85 -13.66 1.40
C VAL A 257 -2.55 -14.91 2.20
N VAL A 258 -3.50 -15.33 3.01
CA VAL A 258 -3.38 -16.52 3.84
C VAL A 258 -4.55 -17.48 3.63
N LYS A 259 -4.27 -18.78 3.73
CA LYS A 259 -5.24 -19.88 3.69
C LYS A 259 -4.67 -21.04 4.46
N LYS A 260 -5.51 -21.82 5.14
CA LYS A 260 -5.07 -22.99 5.86
C LYS A 260 -4.34 -23.96 4.93
N ASP A 261 -3.11 -24.32 5.31
CA ASP A 261 -2.23 -25.25 4.57
C ASP A 261 -2.04 -24.84 3.08
N GLY A 262 -2.25 -23.57 2.74
CA GLY A 262 -2.23 -23.08 1.34
C GLY A 262 -0.90 -22.52 0.87
N GLY A 263 0.10 -22.43 1.75
CA GLY A 263 1.43 -21.90 1.42
C GLY A 263 2.43 -23.00 1.06
N TYR A 264 3.71 -22.65 1.08
CA TYR A 264 4.80 -23.48 0.60
C TYR A 264 4.71 -24.95 1.10
N ALA A 265 4.69 -25.87 0.16
CA ALA A 265 4.62 -27.32 0.39
C ALA A 265 3.44 -27.77 1.29
N ASN A 266 2.37 -26.99 1.38
CA ASN A 266 1.24 -27.17 2.30
C ASN A 266 1.67 -27.24 3.80
N LEU A 267 2.80 -26.60 4.14
CA LEU A 267 3.35 -26.53 5.50
C LEU A 267 3.26 -25.11 6.09
N SER A 268 2.69 -24.17 5.34
CA SER A 268 2.47 -22.77 5.73
C SER A 268 1.04 -22.36 5.42
N ASP A 269 0.50 -21.43 6.21
CA ASP A 269 -0.78 -20.79 5.92
C ASP A 269 -0.61 -19.55 5.03
N VAL A 270 0.61 -19.07 4.80
CA VAL A 270 0.91 -17.92 3.97
C VAL A 270 0.99 -18.34 2.51
N VAL A 271 -0.02 -17.97 1.74
CA VAL A 271 -0.11 -18.23 0.29
C VAL A 271 0.75 -17.22 -0.47
N VAL A 272 0.61 -15.93 -0.12
CA VAL A 272 1.35 -14.81 -0.72
C VAL A 272 1.78 -13.86 0.38
N ASP A 273 3.05 -13.48 0.43
CA ASP A 273 3.58 -12.33 1.19
C ASP A 273 4.61 -11.64 0.30
N LEU A 274 4.14 -10.68 -0.49
CA LEU A 274 4.95 -9.94 -1.45
C LEU A 274 4.97 -8.46 -1.09
N ARG A 275 6.18 -7.87 -1.10
CA ARG A 275 6.42 -6.49 -0.71
C ARG A 275 7.36 -5.80 -1.68
N VAL A 276 6.97 -4.61 -2.09
CA VAL A 276 7.83 -3.67 -2.80
C VAL A 276 8.07 -2.52 -1.84
N ASP A 277 9.24 -2.50 -1.22
CA ASP A 277 9.52 -1.60 -0.11
C ASP A 277 9.83 -0.17 -0.56
N ASP A 278 10.47 0.01 -1.74
CA ASP A 278 10.79 1.31 -2.32
C ASP A 278 10.91 1.20 -3.84
N HIS A 279 9.99 1.83 -4.58
CA HIS A 279 9.98 1.87 -6.04
C HIS A 279 9.14 3.05 -6.53
N GLU A 280 9.48 3.63 -7.69
CA GLU A 280 8.72 4.74 -8.29
C GLU A 280 7.31 4.31 -8.75
N ARG A 281 7.16 3.04 -9.15
CA ARG A 281 5.90 2.43 -9.59
C ARG A 281 5.69 1.08 -8.87
N PRO A 282 5.38 1.12 -7.57
CA PRO A 282 5.41 -0.09 -6.74
C PRO A 282 4.31 -1.09 -7.11
N LEU A 283 3.18 -0.64 -7.67
CA LEU A 283 2.10 -1.55 -8.10
C LEU A 283 2.48 -2.35 -9.34
N GLU A 284 3.13 -1.71 -10.33
CA GLU A 284 3.64 -2.42 -11.51
C GLU A 284 4.66 -3.50 -11.11
N GLU A 285 5.55 -3.15 -10.19
CA GLU A 285 6.55 -4.09 -9.68
C GLU A 285 5.91 -5.20 -8.82
N LEU A 286 4.93 -4.86 -7.96
CA LEU A 286 4.19 -5.84 -7.18
C LEU A 286 3.43 -6.83 -8.09
N ARG A 287 2.84 -6.37 -9.19
CA ARG A 287 2.22 -7.24 -10.19
C ARG A 287 3.24 -8.11 -10.90
N ARG A 288 4.41 -7.58 -11.22
CA ARG A 288 5.49 -8.36 -11.86
C ARG A 288 5.93 -9.51 -10.95
N ILE A 289 6.22 -9.24 -9.68
CA ILE A 289 6.63 -10.29 -8.73
C ILE A 289 5.48 -11.23 -8.35
N TYR A 290 4.23 -10.76 -8.40
CA TYR A 290 3.07 -11.64 -8.20
C TYR A 290 2.90 -12.63 -9.36
N ARG A 291 3.08 -12.20 -10.63
CA ARG A 291 3.08 -13.15 -11.77
C ARG A 291 4.18 -14.19 -11.63
N LEU A 292 5.40 -13.77 -11.28
CA LEU A 292 6.50 -14.69 -11.02
C LEU A 292 6.16 -15.66 -9.87
N HIS A 293 5.55 -15.16 -8.80
CA HIS A 293 5.07 -16.01 -7.71
C HIS A 293 4.04 -17.04 -8.20
N GLN A 294 3.08 -16.62 -9.04
CA GLN A 294 2.10 -17.54 -9.61
C GLN A 294 2.74 -18.55 -10.59
N ALA A 295 3.75 -18.14 -11.35
CA ALA A 295 4.50 -19.03 -12.21
C ALA A 295 5.21 -20.13 -11.40
N ILE A 296 5.82 -19.80 -10.26
CA ILE A 296 6.58 -20.74 -9.43
C ILE A 296 5.65 -21.57 -8.51
N PHE A 297 4.72 -20.92 -7.80
CA PHE A 297 3.94 -21.53 -6.71
C PHE A 297 2.44 -21.70 -7.01
N GLY A 298 1.93 -21.15 -8.11
CA GLY A 298 0.53 -21.34 -8.50
C GLY A 298 0.26 -22.80 -8.93
N GLU A 299 -1.00 -23.14 -9.05
CA GLU A 299 -1.43 -24.46 -9.52
C GLU A 299 -2.28 -24.31 -10.79
N THR A 300 -1.92 -25.02 -11.83
CA THR A 300 -2.73 -25.16 -13.06
C THR A 300 -3.27 -26.59 -13.11
N PRO A 301 -4.60 -26.79 -13.27
CA PRO A 301 -5.16 -28.11 -13.41
C PRO A 301 -4.47 -28.91 -14.51
N ARG A 302 -4.15 -30.18 -14.26
CA ARG A 302 -3.41 -31.02 -15.21
C ARG A 302 -4.11 -31.18 -16.55
N GLU A 303 -5.42 -31.08 -16.61
CA GLU A 303 -6.22 -31.08 -17.82
C GLU A 303 -6.00 -29.85 -18.74
N GLU A 304 -5.44 -28.77 -18.17
CA GLU A 304 -5.07 -27.56 -18.90
C GLU A 304 -3.62 -27.59 -19.40
N TRP A 305 -2.84 -28.59 -19.03
CA TRP A 305 -1.46 -28.72 -19.45
C TRP A 305 -1.36 -29.02 -20.96
N LEU A 306 -0.37 -28.45 -21.59
CA LEU A 306 -0.12 -28.62 -23.01
C LEU A 306 0.68 -29.89 -23.27
N THR A 307 0.17 -30.76 -24.15
CA THR A 307 0.97 -31.86 -24.66
C THR A 307 2.04 -31.30 -25.60
N VAL A 308 3.27 -31.72 -25.43
CA VAL A 308 4.39 -31.27 -26.27
C VAL A 308 4.42 -32.07 -27.58
N ASP A 309 3.76 -31.54 -28.59
CA ASP A 309 3.82 -32.06 -29.96
C ASP A 309 5.10 -31.61 -30.69
N ASP A 310 5.31 -32.10 -31.90
CA ASP A 310 6.47 -31.77 -32.74
C ASP A 310 6.65 -30.26 -32.99
N ARG A 311 5.57 -29.50 -33.01
CA ARG A 311 5.60 -28.05 -33.21
C ARG A 311 6.11 -27.35 -31.94
N LEU A 312 5.51 -27.67 -30.81
CA LEU A 312 5.89 -27.10 -29.50
C LEU A 312 7.32 -27.51 -29.12
N ALA A 313 7.71 -28.76 -29.39
CA ALA A 313 9.07 -29.23 -29.17
C ALA A 313 10.12 -28.45 -29.98
N ARG A 314 9.80 -28.02 -31.21
CA ARG A 314 10.70 -27.14 -32.00
C ARG A 314 10.77 -25.76 -31.40
N GLU A 315 9.63 -25.18 -31.01
CA GLU A 315 9.58 -23.86 -30.40
C GLU A 315 10.37 -23.84 -29.10
N LEU A 316 10.16 -24.79 -28.18
CA LEU A 316 10.92 -24.92 -26.94
C LEU A 316 12.43 -25.03 -27.21
N ARG A 317 12.84 -25.85 -28.18
CA ARG A 317 14.26 -25.97 -28.53
C ARG A 317 14.87 -24.67 -29.04
N ASP A 318 14.12 -23.89 -29.80
CA ASP A 318 14.61 -22.62 -30.35
C ASP A 318 14.71 -21.55 -29.23
N ARG A 319 13.74 -21.48 -28.32
CA ARG A 319 13.78 -20.60 -27.15
C ARG A 319 14.92 -20.96 -26.19
N LEU A 320 15.07 -22.24 -25.84
CA LEU A 320 16.15 -22.72 -24.98
C LEU A 320 17.54 -22.38 -25.54
N ARG A 321 17.74 -22.51 -26.84
CA ARG A 321 19.01 -22.11 -27.52
C ARG A 321 19.25 -20.61 -27.40
N GLN A 322 18.21 -19.76 -27.52
CA GLN A 322 18.33 -18.32 -27.35
C GLN A 322 18.73 -17.96 -25.92
N LEU A 323 18.29 -18.75 -24.94
CA LEU A 323 18.66 -18.62 -23.53
C LEU A 323 20.00 -19.27 -23.17
N GLY A 324 20.70 -19.90 -24.15
CA GLY A 324 22.00 -20.52 -23.96
C GLY A 324 21.97 -21.99 -23.47
N TYR A 325 20.80 -22.60 -23.48
CA TYR A 325 20.65 -24.02 -23.14
C TYR A 325 20.77 -24.90 -24.44
N GLU A 326 21.94 -25.48 -24.61
CA GLU A 326 22.26 -26.36 -25.73
C GLU A 326 22.15 -27.85 -25.36
N GLY A 327 21.98 -28.73 -26.32
CA GLY A 327 21.91 -30.19 -26.17
C GLY A 327 20.58 -30.81 -26.63
N GLU A 328 20.33 -32.02 -26.15
CA GLU A 328 19.04 -32.67 -26.42
C GLU A 328 17.93 -31.90 -25.69
N LEU A 329 16.73 -31.85 -26.28
CA LEU A 329 15.62 -31.04 -25.82
C LEU A 329 15.29 -31.30 -24.33
N GLU A 330 15.16 -32.57 -23.96
CA GLU A 330 14.81 -33.00 -22.60
C GLU A 330 15.85 -32.52 -21.57
N GLU A 331 17.15 -32.73 -21.86
CA GLU A 331 18.23 -32.29 -20.94
C GLU A 331 18.31 -30.76 -20.82
N ALA A 332 18.16 -30.05 -21.94
CA ALA A 332 18.18 -28.59 -21.93
C ALA A 332 16.98 -28.02 -21.19
N PHE A 333 15.81 -28.58 -21.40
CA PHE A 333 14.55 -28.16 -20.79
C PHE A 333 14.51 -28.40 -19.29
N VAL A 334 14.91 -29.60 -18.83
CA VAL A 334 14.98 -29.92 -17.39
C VAL A 334 16.00 -29.03 -16.67
N ARG A 335 17.17 -28.76 -17.31
CA ARG A 335 18.16 -27.82 -16.72
C ARG A 335 17.61 -26.40 -16.61
N TRP A 336 16.93 -25.90 -17.64
CA TRP A 336 16.32 -24.60 -17.62
C TRP A 336 15.23 -24.53 -16.54
N ALA A 337 14.29 -25.46 -16.52
CA ALA A 337 13.21 -25.50 -15.54
C ALA A 337 13.74 -25.53 -14.11
N GLY A 338 14.77 -26.33 -13.82
CA GLY A 338 15.40 -26.35 -12.50
C GLY A 338 16.20 -25.08 -12.18
N THR A 339 16.68 -24.34 -13.18
CA THR A 339 17.35 -23.04 -12.95
C THR A 339 16.33 -21.95 -12.61
N GLU A 340 15.16 -21.98 -13.25
CA GLU A 340 14.09 -20.99 -13.07
C GLU A 340 13.10 -21.39 -11.96
N ASN A 341 13.30 -22.50 -11.26
CA ASN A 341 12.41 -23.08 -10.24
C ASN A 341 11.03 -23.45 -10.80
N LEU A 342 10.98 -23.95 -12.03
CA LEU A 342 9.76 -24.36 -12.74
C LEU A 342 9.67 -25.88 -12.92
N GLU A 343 10.45 -26.68 -12.17
CA GLU A 343 10.48 -28.14 -12.27
C GLU A 343 9.13 -28.79 -11.98
N GLU A 344 8.30 -28.19 -11.15
CA GLU A 344 6.94 -28.66 -10.84
C GLU A 344 5.92 -28.30 -11.96
N ARG A 345 6.32 -27.50 -12.94
CA ARG A 345 5.53 -27.04 -14.08
C ARG A 345 5.78 -27.79 -15.38
N VAL A 346 6.64 -28.82 -15.30
CA VAL A 346 7.03 -29.61 -16.46
C VAL A 346 6.93 -31.11 -16.12
N ASP A 347 6.52 -31.92 -17.11
CA ASP A 347 6.54 -33.38 -17.02
C ASP A 347 7.47 -33.91 -18.11
N GLY A 348 8.77 -33.74 -17.87
CA GLY A 348 9.80 -33.97 -18.88
C GLY A 348 9.52 -33.13 -20.15
N VAL A 349 9.48 -33.82 -21.28
CA VAL A 349 9.08 -33.23 -22.59
C VAL A 349 7.73 -33.78 -23.08
N GLU A 350 6.92 -34.34 -22.21
CA GLU A 350 5.61 -34.92 -22.58
C GLU A 350 4.50 -33.90 -22.42
N ALA A 351 4.50 -33.19 -21.34
CA ALA A 351 3.50 -32.14 -21.04
C ALA A 351 4.11 -30.98 -20.23
N ILE A 352 3.63 -29.79 -20.47
CA ILE A 352 4.03 -28.56 -19.78
C ILE A 352 2.83 -27.75 -19.35
N ASP A 353 2.94 -27.11 -18.19
CA ASP A 353 2.02 -26.07 -17.79
C ASP A 353 2.12 -24.87 -18.77
N PRO A 354 0.99 -24.32 -19.27
CA PRO A 354 1.01 -23.15 -20.16
C PRO A 354 1.86 -21.98 -19.65
N VAL A 355 1.94 -21.76 -18.34
CA VAL A 355 2.73 -20.70 -17.71
C VAL A 355 4.21 -20.74 -18.10
N VAL A 356 4.75 -21.93 -18.39
CA VAL A 356 6.14 -22.13 -18.84
C VAL A 356 6.45 -21.40 -20.16
N LEU A 357 5.44 -21.15 -20.98
CA LEU A 357 5.61 -20.44 -22.26
C LEU A 357 5.61 -18.93 -22.13
N GLU A 358 5.22 -18.41 -20.97
CA GLU A 358 5.20 -16.98 -20.69
C GLU A 358 6.55 -16.50 -20.13
N GLU A 359 7.32 -17.42 -19.54
CA GLU A 359 8.69 -17.20 -19.02
C GLU A 359 9.75 -17.56 -20.05
#